data_8b194d4cc0e5dd011ea21c725acb9773
#
_entry.id   8b194d4cc0e5dd011ea21c725acb9773
#
_cell.length_a   1.000
_cell.length_b   1.000
_cell.length_c   1.000
_cell.angle_alpha   90.00
_cell.angle_beta   90.00
_cell.angle_gamma   90.00
#
_symmetry.space_group_name_H-M   'P 1'
#
loop_
_entity.id
_entity.type
_entity.pdbx_description
1 polymer ?
#
loop_
_entity_poly.entity_id
_entity_poly.type
_entity_poly.pdbx_seq_one_letter_code
_entity_poly.pdbx_strand_id
1 'polypeptide(L)'
;MEFQKVYQKFAHYKGINLSMTGLIDRAGTLEGAECETQKLPTGTIDWGDQPLRCNAGYFDNLYFGIKGNVFYCCHDYHQDYSCGNIHETPLKDLLNSDSYHKQKQRFMHYFCRKCEQARPLQTVN
;
A
#
# COMPACT_ATOMS: atom_id res chain seq x y z
N MET A 1 17.96 5.21 -20.93
CA MET A 1 17.24 5.19 -19.67
C MET A 1 17.95 4.35 -18.63
N GLU A 2 17.81 4.70 -17.43
CA GLU A 2 18.53 4.14 -16.29
C GLU A 2 18.25 2.64 -16.05
N PHE A 3 17.02 2.16 -16.33
CA PHE A 3 16.69 0.75 -16.12
C PHE A 3 17.54 -0.20 -16.97
N GLN A 4 17.76 0.11 -18.24
CA GLN A 4 18.59 -0.73 -19.11
C GLN A 4 20.03 -0.84 -18.61
N LYS A 5 20.59 0.24 -18.10
CA LYS A 5 21.94 0.24 -17.50
C LYS A 5 21.99 -0.62 -16.24
N VAL A 6 20.97 -0.51 -15.39
CA VAL A 6 20.84 -1.35 -14.20
C VAL A 6 20.66 -2.82 -14.59
N TYR A 7 19.78 -3.10 -15.56
CA TYR A 7 19.56 -4.45 -16.05
C TYR A 7 20.86 -5.08 -16.57
N GLN A 8 21.61 -4.39 -17.44
CA GLN A 8 22.87 -4.88 -17.97
C GLN A 8 23.90 -5.19 -16.88
N LYS A 9 23.89 -4.39 -15.81
CA LYS A 9 24.80 -4.58 -14.68
C LYS A 9 24.48 -5.81 -13.83
N PHE A 10 23.22 -6.13 -13.64
CA PHE A 10 22.78 -7.13 -12.66
C PHE A 10 22.16 -8.40 -13.25
N ALA A 11 21.73 -8.40 -14.51
CA ALA A 11 21.01 -9.53 -15.11
C ALA A 11 21.79 -10.84 -15.16
N HIS A 12 23.13 -10.78 -15.12
CA HIS A 12 23.98 -11.97 -15.15
C HIS A 12 24.16 -12.63 -13.77
N TYR A 13 23.73 -12.00 -12.69
CA TYR A 13 23.77 -12.63 -11.36
C TYR A 13 22.61 -13.59 -11.17
N LYS A 14 22.94 -14.83 -10.76
CA LYS A 14 21.90 -15.82 -10.43
C LYS A 14 21.16 -15.40 -9.16
N GLY A 15 19.85 -15.62 -9.16
CA GLY A 15 18.98 -15.32 -8.02
C GLY A 15 18.56 -13.86 -7.90
N ILE A 16 18.92 -13.00 -8.86
CA ILE A 16 18.41 -11.64 -8.95
C ILE A 16 17.33 -11.56 -10.02
N ASN A 17 16.14 -11.20 -9.63
CA ASN A 17 15.05 -10.87 -10.54
C ASN A 17 14.91 -9.36 -10.64
N LEU A 18 15.03 -8.83 -11.84
CA LEU A 18 14.83 -7.42 -12.11
C LEU A 18 13.49 -7.20 -12.77
N SER A 19 12.71 -6.29 -12.23
CA SER A 19 11.45 -5.87 -12.82
C SER A 19 11.34 -4.36 -12.83
N MET A 20 10.59 -3.86 -13.80
CA MET A 20 10.22 -2.44 -13.86
C MET A 20 8.71 -2.33 -13.70
N THR A 21 8.29 -1.51 -12.76
CA THR A 21 6.87 -1.20 -12.56
C THR A 21 6.59 0.22 -12.98
N GLY A 22 5.37 0.48 -13.46
CA GLY A 22 4.90 1.84 -13.70
C GLY A 22 4.78 2.63 -12.40
N LEU A 23 4.74 3.94 -12.53
CA LEU A 23 4.46 4.81 -11.40
C LEU A 23 3.00 4.66 -10.97
N ILE A 24 2.80 4.63 -9.67
CA ILE A 24 1.49 4.59 -9.02
C ILE A 24 1.40 5.72 -7.99
N ASP A 25 0.23 6.28 -7.78
CA ASP A 25 0.04 7.39 -6.86
C ASP A 25 -0.11 6.96 -5.38
N ARG A 26 -0.09 5.67 -5.11
CA ARG A 26 -0.24 5.08 -3.77
C ARG A 26 -1.47 5.62 -3.03
N ALA A 27 -2.64 5.51 -3.68
CA ALA A 27 -3.91 6.00 -3.16
C ALA A 27 -3.90 7.51 -2.86
N GLY A 28 -3.25 8.28 -3.72
CA GLY A 28 -3.17 9.74 -3.63
C GLY A 28 -2.07 10.25 -2.70
N THR A 29 -1.31 9.39 -2.01
CA THR A 29 -0.24 9.85 -1.10
C THR A 29 0.93 10.50 -1.84
N LEU A 30 1.06 10.20 -3.13
CA LEU A 30 2.07 10.79 -4.02
C LEU A 30 1.46 11.72 -5.07
N GLU A 31 0.25 12.22 -4.82
CA GLU A 31 -0.44 13.11 -5.73
C GLU A 31 0.42 14.35 -6.05
N GLY A 32 0.52 14.67 -7.33
CA GLY A 32 1.29 15.81 -7.79
C GLY A 32 2.81 15.61 -7.82
N ALA A 33 3.33 14.47 -7.37
CA ALA A 33 4.75 14.17 -7.51
C ALA A 33 5.11 14.01 -8.99
N GLU A 34 6.27 14.50 -9.37
CA GLU A 34 6.78 14.45 -10.74
C GLU A 34 8.16 13.77 -10.76
N CYS A 35 8.44 13.07 -11.84
CA CYS A 35 9.79 12.65 -12.17
C CYS A 35 10.17 13.23 -13.54
N GLU A 36 11.43 13.14 -13.91
CA GLU A 36 11.96 13.74 -15.14
C GLU A 36 11.18 13.35 -16.42
N THR A 37 10.58 12.18 -16.42
CA THR A 37 9.99 11.60 -17.63
C THR A 37 8.49 11.33 -17.53
N GLN A 38 7.92 11.41 -16.35
CA GLN A 38 6.51 11.04 -16.14
C GLN A 38 5.88 11.81 -14.99
N LYS A 39 4.69 12.33 -15.25
CA LYS A 39 3.84 12.90 -14.21
C LYS A 39 2.94 11.81 -13.63
N LEU A 40 2.90 11.73 -12.31
CA LEU A 40 2.00 10.80 -11.64
C LEU A 40 0.53 11.19 -11.89
N PRO A 41 -0.34 10.20 -12.07
CA PRO A 41 -1.77 10.48 -12.11
C PRO A 41 -2.20 11.12 -10.79
N THR A 42 -3.04 12.12 -10.87
CA THR A 42 -3.55 12.83 -9.70
C THR A 42 -4.96 12.40 -9.40
N GLY A 43 -5.18 11.86 -8.21
CA GLY A 43 -6.46 11.71 -7.50
C GLY A 43 -7.74 11.46 -8.30
N THR A 44 -7.67 10.73 -9.41
CA THR A 44 -8.84 10.51 -10.28
C THR A 44 -9.74 9.36 -9.81
N ILE A 45 -9.24 8.49 -8.92
CA ILE A 45 -9.97 7.33 -8.44
C ILE A 45 -10.69 7.68 -7.15
N ASP A 46 -11.99 7.46 -7.14
CA ASP A 46 -12.83 7.50 -5.96
C ASP A 46 -13.93 6.44 -6.08
N TRP A 47 -13.79 5.36 -5.31
CA TRP A 47 -14.74 4.26 -5.31
C TRP A 47 -16.04 4.55 -4.54
N GLY A 48 -16.11 5.69 -3.82
CA GLY A 48 -17.25 6.02 -2.97
C GLY A 48 -17.32 5.18 -1.69
N ASP A 49 -18.46 5.20 -1.03
CA ASP A 49 -18.69 4.55 0.27
C ASP A 49 -19.14 3.09 0.18
N GLN A 50 -18.87 2.45 -0.94
CA GLN A 50 -19.22 1.04 -1.11
C GLN A 50 -18.17 0.12 -0.47
N PRO A 51 -18.55 -1.11 -0.08
CA PRO A 51 -17.59 -2.10 0.39
C PRO A 51 -16.54 -2.41 -0.67
N LEU A 52 -15.29 -2.45 -0.25
CA LEU A 52 -14.14 -2.66 -1.14
C LEU A 52 -13.36 -3.91 -0.75
N ARG A 53 -12.66 -4.46 -1.73
CA ARG A 53 -11.63 -5.48 -1.53
C ARG A 53 -10.31 -5.00 -2.13
N CYS A 54 -9.21 -5.47 -1.60
CA CYS A 54 -7.90 -5.26 -2.20
C CYS A 54 -7.61 -6.34 -3.22
N ASN A 55 -7.46 -5.96 -4.50
CA ASN A 55 -7.18 -6.91 -5.57
C ASN A 55 -5.72 -7.42 -5.54
N ALA A 56 -4.83 -6.69 -4.90
CA ALA A 56 -3.42 -7.05 -4.76
C ALA A 56 -3.12 -7.95 -3.54
N GLY A 57 -4.12 -8.21 -2.68
CA GLY A 57 -3.94 -9.08 -1.50
C GLY A 57 -3.06 -8.47 -0.41
N TYR A 58 -2.88 -7.17 -0.36
CA TYR A 58 -1.99 -6.52 0.61
C TYR A 58 -2.42 -6.71 2.07
N PHE A 59 -3.72 -6.92 2.31
CA PHE A 59 -4.23 -7.19 3.65
C PHE A 59 -3.88 -8.57 4.21
N ASP A 60 -3.35 -9.45 3.39
CA ASP A 60 -2.88 -10.77 3.83
C ASP A 60 -1.48 -10.70 4.47
N ASN A 61 -0.87 -9.52 4.48
CA ASN A 61 0.45 -9.27 5.04
C ASN A 61 0.37 -8.26 6.19
N LEU A 62 1.41 -8.27 7.02
CA LEU A 62 1.67 -7.24 8.01
C LEU A 62 2.87 -6.40 7.57
N TYR A 63 2.78 -5.11 7.80
CA TYR A 63 3.82 -4.16 7.45
C TYR A 63 4.34 -3.48 8.71
N PHE A 64 5.65 -3.38 8.81
CA PHE A 64 6.33 -2.79 9.95
C PHE A 64 7.19 -1.62 9.50
N GLY A 65 7.03 -0.50 10.14
CA GLY A 65 7.93 0.63 9.98
C GLY A 65 9.24 0.40 10.73
N ILE A 66 10.26 1.14 10.36
CA ILE A 66 11.60 1.03 10.97
C ILE A 66 11.60 1.28 12.49
N LYS A 67 10.63 2.03 12.99
CA LYS A 67 10.45 2.31 14.42
C LYS A 67 9.49 1.34 15.12
N GLY A 68 9.06 0.27 14.45
CA GLY A 68 8.17 -0.74 14.99
C GLY A 68 6.67 -0.45 14.87
N ASN A 69 6.27 0.60 14.19
CA ASN A 69 4.87 0.85 13.90
C ASN A 69 4.32 -0.23 12.96
N VAL A 70 3.10 -0.70 13.24
CA VAL A 70 2.40 -1.69 12.42
C VAL A 70 1.33 -0.97 11.60
N PHE A 71 1.28 -1.27 10.31
CA PHE A 71 0.31 -0.67 9.38
C PHE A 71 -0.22 -1.69 8.38
N TYR A 72 -1.27 -1.34 7.64
CA TYR A 72 -2.07 -2.30 6.87
C TYR A 72 -1.62 -2.51 5.44
N CYS A 73 -0.90 -1.55 4.86
CA CYS A 73 -0.58 -1.57 3.44
C CYS A 73 0.71 -0.78 3.17
N CYS A 74 1.55 -1.32 2.28
CA CYS A 74 2.77 -0.64 1.86
C CYS A 74 2.52 0.64 1.05
N HIS A 75 1.31 0.86 0.56
CA HIS A 75 0.93 2.10 -0.12
C HIS A 75 0.70 3.27 0.85
N ASP A 76 0.45 2.99 2.14
CA ASP A 76 0.40 4.03 3.17
C ASP A 76 1.83 4.53 3.49
N TYR A 77 2.37 5.27 2.55
CA TYR A 77 3.76 5.73 2.58
C TYR A 77 4.08 6.57 3.82
N HIS A 78 3.12 7.39 4.25
CA HIS A 78 3.28 8.23 5.43
C HIS A 78 2.96 7.52 6.75
N GLN A 79 2.47 6.27 6.70
CA GLN A 79 2.06 5.49 7.87
C GLN A 79 1.00 6.20 8.74
N ASP A 80 0.08 6.90 8.09
CA ASP A 80 -0.97 7.68 8.76
C ASP A 80 -2.00 6.80 9.48
N TYR A 81 -2.07 5.51 9.11
CA TYR A 81 -3.01 4.54 9.65
C TYR A 81 -2.32 3.46 10.48
N SER A 82 -1.29 3.82 11.23
CA SER A 82 -0.65 2.89 12.16
C SER A 82 -1.65 2.39 13.19
N CYS A 83 -1.65 1.08 13.43
CA CYS A 83 -2.53 0.45 14.42
C CYS A 83 -1.85 0.20 15.78
N GLY A 84 -0.61 0.58 15.91
CA GLY A 84 0.16 0.44 17.15
C GLY A 84 1.65 0.19 16.88
N ASN A 85 2.39 -0.12 17.95
CA ASN A 85 3.83 -0.32 17.89
C ASN A 85 4.23 -1.60 18.63
N ILE A 86 5.03 -2.43 17.99
CA ILE A 86 5.47 -3.73 18.55
C ILE A 86 6.40 -3.60 19.76
N HIS A 87 7.01 -2.43 19.96
CA HIS A 87 7.83 -2.17 21.14
C HIS A 87 6.99 -1.83 22.37
N GLU A 88 5.75 -1.41 22.19
CA GLU A 88 4.83 -1.02 23.25
C GLU A 88 3.83 -2.12 23.58
N THR A 89 3.36 -2.84 22.57
CA THR A 89 2.34 -3.87 22.69
C THR A 89 2.76 -5.14 21.96
N PRO A 90 2.72 -6.32 22.59
CA PRO A 90 2.99 -7.58 21.90
C PRO A 90 2.09 -7.74 20.66
N LEU A 91 2.65 -8.23 19.57
CA LEU A 91 1.94 -8.34 18.29
C LEU A 91 0.62 -9.11 18.40
N LYS A 92 0.61 -10.21 19.17
CA LYS A 92 -0.60 -10.99 19.38
C LYS A 92 -1.72 -10.16 20.00
N ASP A 93 -1.40 -9.35 21.01
CA ASP A 93 -2.38 -8.50 21.69
C ASP A 93 -2.86 -7.37 20.79
N LEU A 94 -1.93 -6.81 20.00
CA LEU A 94 -2.24 -5.78 19.01
C LEU A 94 -3.25 -6.29 17.98
N LEU A 95 -3.01 -7.45 17.38
CA LEU A 95 -3.86 -8.04 16.35
C LEU A 95 -5.25 -8.44 16.87
N ASN A 96 -5.38 -8.74 18.16
CA ASN A 96 -6.65 -9.08 18.79
C ASN A 96 -7.37 -7.87 19.40
N SER A 97 -6.81 -6.66 19.29
CA SER A 97 -7.40 -5.47 19.88
C SER A 97 -8.55 -4.91 19.03
N ASP A 98 -9.52 -4.31 19.70
CA ASP A 98 -10.59 -3.56 19.04
C ASP A 98 -10.03 -2.38 18.25
N SER A 99 -8.97 -1.76 18.74
CA SER A 99 -8.28 -0.66 18.07
C SER A 99 -7.74 -1.08 16.72
N TYR A 100 -7.13 -2.26 16.61
CA TYR A 100 -6.66 -2.80 15.33
C TYR A 100 -7.80 -2.91 14.32
N HIS A 101 -8.92 -3.51 14.71
CA HIS A 101 -10.05 -3.73 13.82
C HIS A 101 -10.77 -2.44 13.41
N LYS A 102 -10.95 -1.53 14.35
CA LYS A 102 -11.54 -0.20 14.06
C LYS A 102 -10.68 0.62 13.11
N GLN A 103 -9.38 0.64 13.34
CA GLN A 103 -8.45 1.36 12.49
C GLN A 103 -8.35 0.74 11.09
N LYS A 104 -8.44 -0.59 10.99
CA LYS A 104 -8.49 -1.29 9.71
C LYS A 104 -9.72 -0.89 8.89
N GLN A 105 -10.89 -0.82 9.52
CA GLN A 105 -12.11 -0.36 8.86
C GLN A 105 -11.98 1.09 8.39
N ARG A 106 -11.42 1.94 9.22
CA ARG A 106 -11.16 3.34 8.87
C ARG A 106 -10.19 3.45 7.68
N PHE A 107 -9.12 2.66 7.68
CA PHE A 107 -8.18 2.59 6.57
C PHE A 107 -8.87 2.18 5.27
N MET A 108 -9.68 1.13 5.30
CA MET A 108 -10.42 0.67 4.12
C MET A 108 -11.39 1.74 3.60
N HIS A 109 -12.06 2.44 4.50
CA HIS A 109 -13.03 3.47 4.13
C HIS A 109 -12.38 4.72 3.50
N TYR A 110 -11.28 5.20 4.07
CA TYR A 110 -10.68 6.47 3.65
C TYR A 110 -9.53 6.28 2.65
N PHE A 111 -8.66 5.31 2.88
CA PHE A 111 -7.46 5.11 2.07
C PHE A 111 -7.76 4.26 0.82
N CYS A 112 -8.36 3.10 1.00
CA CYS A 112 -8.65 2.18 -0.12
C CYS A 112 -9.65 2.78 -1.11
N ARG A 113 -10.50 3.68 -0.66
CA ARG A 113 -11.42 4.43 -1.52
C ARG A 113 -10.74 5.11 -2.70
N LYS A 114 -9.53 5.60 -2.52
CA LYS A 114 -8.73 6.28 -3.56
C LYS A 114 -7.66 5.39 -4.18
N CYS A 115 -7.66 4.12 -3.84
CA CYS A 115 -6.62 3.19 -4.27
C CYS A 115 -6.96 2.53 -5.61
N GLU A 116 -6.02 2.53 -6.52
CA GLU A 116 -6.13 1.86 -7.83
C GLU A 116 -6.17 0.34 -7.73
N GLN A 117 -5.69 -0.25 -6.62
CA GLN A 117 -5.75 -1.69 -6.37
C GLN A 117 -7.05 -2.15 -5.71
N ALA A 118 -7.83 -1.22 -5.18
CA ALA A 118 -9.13 -1.55 -4.63
C ALA A 118 -10.17 -1.82 -5.73
N ARG A 119 -11.13 -2.66 -5.42
CA ARG A 119 -12.28 -2.94 -6.27
C ARG A 119 -13.52 -3.06 -5.40
N PRO A 120 -14.68 -2.59 -5.87
CA PRO A 120 -15.94 -2.85 -5.20
C PRO A 120 -16.17 -4.34 -5.00
N LEU A 121 -16.70 -4.70 -3.84
CA LEU A 121 -17.22 -6.04 -3.64
C LEU A 121 -18.44 -6.21 -4.56
N GLN A 122 -18.34 -7.14 -5.50
CA GLN A 122 -19.48 -7.49 -6.32
C GLN A 122 -20.49 -8.22 -5.44
N THR A 123 -21.70 -7.66 -5.34
CA THR A 123 -22.81 -8.41 -4.79
C THR A 123 -23.14 -9.55 -5.75
N VAL A 124 -22.91 -10.78 -5.29
CA VAL A 124 -23.36 -11.96 -6.03
C VAL A 124 -24.89 -12.02 -5.86
N ASN A 125 -25.58 -11.73 -6.94
CA ASN A 125 -27.03 -11.95 -6.99
C ASN A 125 -27.31 -13.43 -7.24
#